data_3004d8833b24bb3be7a39470e0d2bad9
#
_entry.id   3004d8833b24bb3be7a39470e0d2bad9
#
_cell.length_a   1.000
_cell.length_b   1.000
_cell.length_c   1.000
_cell.angle_alpha   90.00
_cell.angle_beta   90.00
_cell.angle_gamma   90.00
#
_symmetry.space_group_name_H-M   'P 1'
#
loop_
_entity.id
_entity.type
_entity.pdbx_description
1 polymer ?
#
loop_
_entity_poly.entity_id
_entity_poly.type
_entity_poly.pdbx_seq_one_letter_code
_entity_poly.pdbx_strand_id
1 'polypeptide(L)'
;MIQDKAKVVIIGGGVIGCSVAYHLSKLGWNDIVLLERKQLTSGTTWHAAGLIGQLRASANMTKLAKYTQELYFDLEKETGVSTGFKRVGSISVALTNERMEELKRSAAMARAFGVDVEEISPREIKNRYPHINLERVVGGVFLGKDGQGDPANIALALAKGARQEGAKIYEGVTATKIFKNQNKVTGVEWTNRHGESGRISCEEIVNCAGMWGHSVGKMLGTNIPLHACEHFYIVTEPIAELTQLPVLRVPDECAYYKEDAGKMLLGAFEPNAKPWGVWNTQRF
;
A
#
# COMPACT_ATOMS: atom_id res chain seq x y z
N MET A 1 -5.81 29.35 0.46
CA MET A 1 -4.45 29.89 0.24
C MET A 1 -3.45 28.85 0.72
N ILE A 2 -2.43 28.53 -0.07
CA ILE A 2 -1.35 27.59 0.34
C ILE A 2 -0.38 28.37 1.21
N GLN A 3 0.02 27.80 2.35
CA GLN A 3 0.94 28.46 3.27
C GLN A 3 2.36 28.56 2.68
N ASP A 4 3.13 29.54 3.11
CA ASP A 4 4.47 29.86 2.60
C ASP A 4 5.59 29.25 3.44
N LYS A 5 5.26 28.62 4.58
CA LYS A 5 6.21 27.97 5.49
C LYS A 5 5.67 26.66 6.03
N ALA A 6 6.56 25.67 6.16
CA ALA A 6 6.28 24.39 6.80
C ALA A 6 7.56 23.86 7.50
N LYS A 7 7.41 23.01 8.49
CA LYS A 7 8.55 22.24 9.03
C LYS A 7 8.90 21.13 8.06
N VAL A 8 7.91 20.41 7.57
CA VAL A 8 8.08 19.30 6.62
C VAL A 8 7.09 19.43 5.45
N VAL A 9 7.59 19.18 4.24
CA VAL A 9 6.76 19.05 3.03
C VAL A 9 6.84 17.60 2.55
N ILE A 10 5.67 16.94 2.45
CA ILE A 10 5.51 15.58 1.93
C ILE A 10 5.04 15.70 0.48
N ILE A 11 5.74 15.07 -0.46
CA ILE A 11 5.42 15.08 -1.88
C ILE A 11 4.79 13.75 -2.27
N GLY A 12 3.50 13.76 -2.60
CA GLY A 12 2.69 12.62 -3.01
C GLY A 12 1.62 12.23 -1.99
N GLY A 13 0.37 12.20 -2.43
CA GLY A 13 -0.85 11.90 -1.66
C GLY A 13 -1.36 10.46 -1.81
N GLY A 14 -0.47 9.51 -2.08
CA GLY A 14 -0.77 8.08 -1.99
C GLY A 14 -0.78 7.59 -0.53
N VAL A 15 -1.02 6.28 -0.33
CA VAL A 15 -1.10 5.67 1.01
C VAL A 15 0.15 5.95 1.85
N ILE A 16 1.34 5.97 1.24
CA ILE A 16 2.59 6.22 1.96
C ILE A 16 2.66 7.68 2.43
N GLY A 17 2.37 8.66 1.56
CA GLY A 17 2.39 10.07 1.96
C GLY A 17 1.34 10.40 3.01
N CYS A 18 0.12 9.86 2.88
CA CYS A 18 -0.94 10.00 3.88
C CYS A 18 -0.53 9.36 5.22
N SER A 19 0.13 8.18 5.17
CA SER A 19 0.66 7.51 6.36
C SER A 19 1.76 8.31 7.04
N VAL A 20 2.71 8.88 6.27
CA VAL A 20 3.77 9.74 6.82
C VAL A 20 3.15 10.97 7.49
N ALA A 21 2.21 11.65 6.83
CA ALA A 21 1.52 12.80 7.41
C ALA A 21 0.82 12.44 8.72
N TYR A 22 0.07 11.33 8.74
CA TYR A 22 -0.62 10.82 9.92
C TYR A 22 0.33 10.53 11.08
N HIS A 23 1.40 9.77 10.83
CA HIS A 23 2.31 9.37 11.89
C HIS A 23 3.16 10.53 12.42
N LEU A 24 3.61 11.44 11.56
CA LEU A 24 4.30 12.65 12.01
C LEU A 24 3.40 13.50 12.90
N SER A 25 2.12 13.67 12.53
CA SER A 25 1.14 14.39 13.35
C SER A 25 0.96 13.71 14.72
N LYS A 26 0.79 12.38 14.76
CA LYS A 26 0.68 11.61 16.01
C LYS A 26 1.94 11.67 16.88
N LEU A 27 3.10 11.88 16.27
CA LEU A 27 4.37 12.07 16.97
C LEU A 27 4.58 13.52 17.45
N GLY A 28 3.57 14.39 17.28
CA GLY A 28 3.61 15.78 17.75
C GLY A 28 4.34 16.74 16.82
N TRP A 29 4.58 16.36 15.55
CA TRP A 29 5.09 17.30 14.57
C TRP A 29 4.00 18.29 14.17
N ASN A 30 4.37 19.56 14.16
CA ASN A 30 3.54 20.65 13.69
C ASN A 30 3.99 21.13 12.31
N ASP A 31 3.18 21.95 11.65
CA ASP A 31 3.49 22.57 10.37
C ASP A 31 3.84 21.55 9.27
N ILE A 32 3.02 20.49 9.17
CA ILE A 32 3.10 19.47 8.15
C ILE A 32 2.30 19.90 6.93
N VAL A 33 2.94 19.88 5.75
CA VAL A 33 2.29 20.09 4.45
C VAL A 33 2.44 18.86 3.59
N LEU A 34 1.35 18.37 3.00
CA LEU A 34 1.36 17.36 1.96
C LEU A 34 0.87 17.99 0.65
N LEU A 35 1.64 17.80 -0.41
CA LEU A 35 1.30 18.24 -1.77
C LEU A 35 0.98 17.02 -2.65
N GLU A 36 -0.22 16.99 -3.20
CA GLU A 36 -0.65 16.00 -4.17
C GLU A 36 -1.03 16.69 -5.49
N ARG A 37 -0.43 16.25 -6.59
CA ARG A 37 -0.59 16.90 -7.91
C ARG A 37 -1.99 16.75 -8.52
N LYS A 38 -2.73 15.71 -8.14
CA LYS A 38 -4.10 15.45 -8.58
C LYS A 38 -5.04 15.39 -7.36
N GLN A 39 -5.72 14.27 -7.17
CA GLN A 39 -6.49 13.94 -5.98
C GLN A 39 -5.72 12.92 -5.15
N LEU A 40 -5.96 12.88 -3.85
CA LEU A 40 -5.44 11.80 -3.01
C LEU A 40 -5.73 10.45 -3.63
N THR A 41 -4.80 9.51 -3.50
CA THR A 41 -4.90 8.15 -4.00
C THR A 41 -4.77 7.95 -5.52
N SER A 42 -4.87 9.00 -6.34
CA SER A 42 -4.96 8.90 -7.82
C SER A 42 -3.73 8.31 -8.52
N GLY A 43 -2.64 8.03 -7.79
CA GLY A 43 -1.49 7.27 -8.29
C GLY A 43 -1.74 5.76 -8.23
N THR A 44 -0.74 4.98 -7.80
CA THR A 44 -0.83 3.51 -7.71
C THR A 44 -1.68 3.02 -6.53
N THR A 45 -2.03 3.87 -5.58
CA THR A 45 -2.77 3.47 -4.37
C THR A 45 -4.13 2.86 -4.70
N TRP A 46 -4.94 3.51 -5.51
CA TRP A 46 -6.29 3.01 -5.83
C TRP A 46 -6.29 1.77 -6.74
N HIS A 47 -5.17 1.49 -7.41
CA HIS A 47 -5.01 0.27 -8.21
C HIS A 47 -4.56 -0.94 -7.37
N ALA A 48 -4.19 -0.76 -6.11
CA ALA A 48 -3.73 -1.86 -5.29
C ALA A 48 -4.87 -2.84 -4.99
N ALA A 49 -4.57 -4.14 -4.99
CA ALA A 49 -5.57 -5.18 -4.71
C ALA A 49 -6.11 -5.16 -3.27
N GLY A 50 -5.39 -4.52 -2.34
CA GLY A 50 -5.82 -4.39 -0.95
C GLY A 50 -5.65 -5.64 -0.10
N LEU A 51 -4.70 -6.49 -0.42
CA LEU A 51 -4.36 -7.66 0.41
C LEU A 51 -3.50 -7.23 1.59
N ILE A 52 -3.97 -7.50 2.81
CA ILE A 52 -3.35 -7.05 4.05
C ILE A 52 -2.91 -8.27 4.85
N GLY A 53 -1.60 -8.53 4.86
CA GLY A 53 -1.01 -9.69 5.53
C GLY A 53 0.08 -9.30 6.52
N GLN A 54 0.26 -10.10 7.58
CA GLN A 54 1.19 -9.83 8.67
C GLN A 54 2.61 -10.34 8.38
N LEU A 55 2.73 -11.56 7.85
CA LEU A 55 4.03 -12.19 7.68
C LEU A 55 4.85 -11.54 6.57
N ARG A 56 6.11 -11.22 6.89
CA ARG A 56 7.12 -10.70 5.96
C ARG A 56 8.42 -11.47 6.15
N ALA A 57 9.35 -11.29 5.22
CA ALA A 57 10.63 -12.00 5.19
C ALA A 57 11.58 -11.69 6.37
N SER A 58 11.31 -10.67 7.17
CA SER A 58 12.12 -10.32 8.34
C SER A 58 11.25 -9.92 9.53
N ALA A 59 11.81 -10.05 10.73
CA ALA A 59 11.14 -9.69 11.99
C ALA A 59 10.68 -8.21 11.99
N ASN A 60 11.55 -7.29 11.56
CA ASN A 60 11.22 -5.86 11.53
C ASN A 60 10.06 -5.55 10.57
N MET A 61 10.07 -6.14 9.38
CA MET A 61 8.98 -5.97 8.41
C MET A 61 7.69 -6.63 8.88
N THR A 62 7.77 -7.78 9.57
CA THR A 62 6.61 -8.44 10.17
C THR A 62 6.02 -7.59 11.31
N LYS A 63 6.87 -6.99 12.16
CA LYS A 63 6.43 -6.07 13.21
C LYS A 63 5.70 -4.85 12.62
N LEU A 64 6.24 -4.26 11.55
CA LEU A 64 5.59 -3.15 10.84
C LEU A 64 4.26 -3.56 10.22
N ALA A 65 4.18 -4.75 9.59
CA ALA A 65 2.96 -5.24 8.98
C ALA A 65 1.86 -5.55 10.02
N LYS A 66 2.22 -6.10 11.19
CA LYS A 66 1.29 -6.29 12.32
C LYS A 66 0.75 -4.95 12.82
N TYR A 67 1.62 -3.99 13.06
CA TYR A 67 1.21 -2.63 13.45
C TYR A 67 0.26 -2.02 12.41
N THR A 68 0.59 -2.13 11.12
CA THR A 68 -0.23 -1.61 10.03
C THR A 68 -1.64 -2.23 10.04
N GLN A 69 -1.73 -3.52 10.29
CA GLN A 69 -3.02 -4.22 10.32
C GLN A 69 -3.88 -3.78 11.52
N GLU A 70 -3.30 -3.63 12.70
CA GLU A 70 -3.97 -3.11 13.88
C GLU A 70 -4.44 -1.67 13.65
N LEU A 71 -3.56 -0.82 13.11
CA LEU A 71 -3.92 0.54 12.75
C LEU A 71 -5.12 0.61 11.78
N TYR A 72 -5.11 -0.17 10.71
CA TYR A 72 -6.22 -0.14 9.73
C TYR A 72 -7.54 -0.63 10.31
N PHE A 73 -7.48 -1.53 11.27
CA PHE A 73 -8.67 -2.01 11.99
C PHE A 73 -9.27 -0.91 12.88
N ASP A 74 -8.44 -0.13 13.56
CA ASP A 74 -8.88 0.91 14.50
C ASP A 74 -9.11 2.27 13.85
N LEU A 75 -8.55 2.52 12.67
CA LEU A 75 -8.53 3.83 12.00
C LEU A 75 -9.93 4.36 11.66
N GLU A 76 -10.89 3.49 11.36
CA GLU A 76 -12.29 3.87 11.14
C GLU A 76 -12.92 4.46 12.40
N LYS A 77 -12.66 3.85 13.54
CA LYS A 77 -13.16 4.34 14.85
C LYS A 77 -12.57 5.70 15.19
N GLU A 78 -11.30 5.91 14.86
CA GLU A 78 -10.60 7.17 15.11
C GLU A 78 -11.06 8.30 14.19
N THR A 79 -11.19 8.00 12.91
CA THR A 79 -11.38 9.03 11.87
C THR A 79 -12.83 9.14 11.39
N GLY A 80 -13.67 8.11 11.62
CA GLY A 80 -15.01 8.00 11.04
C GLY A 80 -15.00 7.74 9.53
N VAL A 81 -13.87 7.32 8.96
CA VAL A 81 -13.75 6.90 7.55
C VAL A 81 -13.51 5.41 7.51
N SER A 82 -14.40 4.66 6.85
CA SER A 82 -14.23 3.22 6.73
C SER A 82 -13.02 2.87 5.89
N THR A 83 -12.16 2.00 6.42
CA THR A 83 -11.01 1.45 5.70
C THR A 83 -11.39 0.27 4.81
N GLY A 84 -12.62 -0.24 4.96
CA GLY A 84 -13.05 -1.48 4.33
C GLY A 84 -12.24 -2.70 4.80
N PHE A 85 -11.47 -2.59 5.89
CA PHE A 85 -10.64 -3.69 6.36
C PHE A 85 -11.48 -4.79 7.00
N LYS A 86 -11.36 -5.99 6.43
CA LYS A 86 -12.04 -7.20 6.90
C LYS A 86 -11.01 -8.27 7.20
N ARG A 87 -11.02 -8.81 8.42
CA ARG A 87 -10.19 -9.96 8.83
C ARG A 87 -10.80 -11.26 8.32
N VAL A 88 -10.61 -11.54 7.05
CA VAL A 88 -11.13 -12.75 6.38
C VAL A 88 -10.12 -13.90 6.39
N GLY A 89 -8.91 -13.64 6.84
CA GLY A 89 -7.78 -14.56 6.75
C GLY A 89 -7.10 -14.52 5.39
N SER A 90 -5.95 -15.22 5.30
CA SER A 90 -5.28 -15.51 4.05
C SER A 90 -4.85 -16.98 3.99
N ILE A 91 -4.93 -17.58 2.81
CA ILE A 91 -4.45 -18.92 2.51
C ILE A 91 -3.34 -18.81 1.48
N SER A 92 -2.20 -19.42 1.75
CA SER A 92 -1.17 -19.68 0.73
C SER A 92 -1.11 -21.17 0.47
N VAL A 93 -1.34 -21.59 -0.78
CA VAL A 93 -1.34 -23.01 -1.16
C VAL A 93 -0.02 -23.41 -1.81
N ALA A 94 0.35 -24.66 -1.65
CA ALA A 94 1.47 -25.31 -2.31
C ALA A 94 0.95 -26.30 -3.37
N LEU A 95 1.47 -26.19 -4.59
CA LEU A 95 1.19 -27.12 -5.67
C LEU A 95 2.28 -28.20 -5.82
N THR A 96 3.38 -28.06 -5.06
CA THR A 96 4.48 -29.03 -4.99
C THR A 96 4.91 -29.29 -3.56
N ASN A 97 5.60 -30.40 -3.32
CA ASN A 97 6.14 -30.70 -1.99
C ASN A 97 7.24 -29.72 -1.58
N GLU A 98 8.06 -29.26 -2.51
CA GLU A 98 9.11 -28.25 -2.28
C GLU A 98 8.50 -26.93 -1.81
N ARG A 99 7.40 -26.52 -2.42
CA ARG A 99 6.65 -25.33 -2.00
C ARG A 99 6.03 -25.53 -0.62
N MET A 100 5.52 -26.72 -0.32
CA MET A 100 4.98 -26.98 1.02
C MET A 100 6.06 -26.91 2.10
N GLU A 101 7.27 -27.40 1.84
CA GLU A 101 8.40 -27.25 2.76
C GLU A 101 8.82 -25.78 2.95
N GLU A 102 8.75 -24.97 1.90
CA GLU A 102 8.98 -23.52 2.01
C GLU A 102 7.90 -22.85 2.87
N LEU A 103 6.63 -23.18 2.66
CA LEU A 103 5.53 -22.66 3.47
C LEU A 103 5.64 -23.08 4.94
N LYS A 104 6.05 -24.31 5.26
CA LYS A 104 6.32 -24.77 6.63
C LYS A 104 7.44 -23.97 7.29
N ARG A 105 8.54 -23.70 6.57
CA ARG A 105 9.63 -22.85 7.08
C ARG A 105 9.14 -21.43 7.35
N SER A 106 8.32 -20.88 6.44
CA SER A 106 7.70 -19.58 6.61
C SER A 106 6.74 -19.55 7.80
N ALA A 107 5.99 -20.62 8.02
CA ALA A 107 5.12 -20.79 9.19
C ALA A 107 5.91 -20.85 10.50
N ALA A 108 7.02 -21.60 10.53
CA ALA A 108 7.90 -21.63 11.70
C ALA A 108 8.48 -20.23 12.01
N MET A 109 8.91 -19.51 10.99
CA MET A 109 9.37 -18.11 11.13
C MET A 109 8.24 -17.19 11.62
N ALA A 110 7.02 -17.36 11.10
CA ALA A 110 5.85 -16.58 11.54
C ALA A 110 5.62 -16.74 13.04
N ARG A 111 5.63 -17.99 13.54
CA ARG A 111 5.47 -18.27 14.98
C ARG A 111 6.57 -17.63 15.81
N ALA A 112 7.83 -17.67 15.35
CA ALA A 112 8.95 -16.99 16.02
C ALA A 112 8.78 -15.45 16.07
N PHE A 113 8.07 -14.86 15.10
CA PHE A 113 7.74 -13.43 15.07
C PHE A 113 6.40 -13.11 15.75
N GLY A 114 5.77 -14.08 16.42
CA GLY A 114 4.49 -13.91 17.11
C GLY A 114 3.32 -13.68 16.16
N VAL A 115 3.34 -14.35 15.01
CA VAL A 115 2.21 -14.42 14.06
C VAL A 115 1.59 -15.79 14.14
N ASP A 116 0.28 -15.85 14.40
CA ASP A 116 -0.48 -17.07 14.42
C ASP A 116 -0.62 -17.63 13.00
N VAL A 117 -0.23 -18.88 12.79
CA VAL A 117 -0.28 -19.56 11.50
C VAL A 117 -0.62 -21.02 11.68
N GLU A 118 -1.54 -21.50 10.88
CA GLU A 118 -1.97 -22.89 10.82
C GLU A 118 -1.45 -23.54 9.52
N GLU A 119 -0.85 -24.73 9.63
CA GLU A 119 -0.63 -25.60 8.49
C GLU A 119 -1.92 -26.36 8.22
N ILE A 120 -2.43 -26.32 7.00
CA ILE A 120 -3.74 -26.84 6.64
C ILE A 120 -3.67 -27.82 5.48
N SER A 121 -4.47 -28.89 5.60
CA SER A 121 -4.63 -29.91 4.57
C SER A 121 -5.46 -29.42 3.37
N PRO A 122 -5.40 -30.10 2.22
CA PRO A 122 -6.27 -29.80 1.08
C PRO A 122 -7.76 -29.80 1.45
N ARG A 123 -8.20 -30.71 2.32
CA ARG A 123 -9.59 -30.76 2.79
C ARG A 123 -9.97 -29.48 3.57
N GLU A 124 -9.11 -29.02 4.47
CA GLU A 124 -9.34 -27.79 5.23
C GLU A 124 -9.29 -26.55 4.33
N ILE A 125 -8.43 -26.56 3.32
CA ILE A 125 -8.41 -25.50 2.30
C ILE A 125 -9.77 -25.45 1.58
N LYS A 126 -10.30 -26.61 1.13
CA LYS A 126 -11.61 -26.67 0.45
C LYS A 126 -12.75 -26.18 1.31
N ASN A 127 -12.72 -26.48 2.61
CA ASN A 127 -13.73 -26.01 3.55
C ASN A 127 -13.71 -24.49 3.73
N ARG A 128 -12.52 -23.86 3.71
CA ARG A 128 -12.35 -22.41 3.86
C ARG A 128 -12.48 -21.66 2.53
N TYR A 129 -12.19 -22.33 1.41
CA TYR A 129 -12.23 -21.77 0.06
C TYR A 129 -12.94 -22.75 -0.91
N PRO A 130 -14.27 -22.79 -0.91
CA PRO A 130 -15.04 -23.81 -1.66
C PRO A 130 -14.83 -23.82 -3.17
N HIS A 131 -14.40 -22.68 -3.74
CA HIS A 131 -14.21 -22.52 -5.19
C HIS A 131 -12.86 -23.02 -5.72
N ILE A 132 -11.94 -23.46 -4.83
CA ILE A 132 -10.62 -23.94 -5.26
C ILE A 132 -10.71 -25.33 -5.91
N ASN A 133 -9.93 -25.55 -6.98
CA ASN A 133 -9.64 -26.87 -7.50
C ASN A 133 -8.46 -27.46 -6.70
N LEU A 134 -8.64 -28.67 -6.16
CA LEU A 134 -7.65 -29.34 -5.32
C LEU A 134 -6.74 -30.32 -6.07
N GLU A 135 -6.93 -30.54 -7.37
CA GLU A 135 -6.24 -31.60 -8.13
C GLU A 135 -4.71 -31.58 -7.95
N ARG A 136 -4.13 -30.39 -7.85
CA ARG A 136 -2.67 -30.21 -7.68
C ARG A 136 -2.28 -29.69 -6.29
N VAL A 137 -3.22 -29.49 -5.38
CA VAL A 137 -2.94 -28.89 -4.08
C VAL A 137 -2.37 -29.93 -3.11
N VAL A 138 -1.15 -29.73 -2.67
CA VAL A 138 -0.45 -30.58 -1.69
C VAL A 138 -0.84 -30.21 -0.25
N GLY A 139 -1.05 -28.92 0.02
CA GLY A 139 -1.39 -28.36 1.32
C GLY A 139 -1.24 -26.85 1.31
N GLY A 140 -1.24 -26.25 2.47
CA GLY A 140 -1.07 -24.80 2.58
C GLY A 140 -0.91 -24.30 4.00
N VAL A 141 -0.88 -22.97 4.15
CA VAL A 141 -0.88 -22.28 5.43
C VAL A 141 -2.00 -21.27 5.48
N PHE A 142 -2.58 -21.09 6.65
CA PHE A 142 -3.64 -20.13 6.91
C PHE A 142 -3.23 -19.15 8.01
N LEU A 143 -3.45 -17.86 7.76
CA LEU A 143 -3.24 -16.78 8.72
C LEU A 143 -4.58 -16.09 8.99
N GLY A 144 -5.21 -16.41 10.11
CA GLY A 144 -6.59 -16.00 10.41
C GLY A 144 -6.77 -14.49 10.64
N LYS A 145 -5.71 -13.79 11.06
CA LYS A 145 -5.76 -12.34 11.29
C LYS A 145 -5.48 -11.51 10.04
N ASP A 146 -5.01 -12.12 8.96
CA ASP A 146 -4.85 -11.46 7.66
C ASP A 146 -6.21 -11.08 7.09
N GLY A 147 -6.20 -10.24 6.07
CA GLY A 147 -7.46 -9.83 5.45
C GLY A 147 -7.28 -8.98 4.21
N GLN A 148 -8.31 -8.23 3.94
CA GLN A 148 -8.40 -7.32 2.80
C GLN A 148 -8.97 -5.97 3.24
N GLY A 149 -8.63 -4.91 2.52
CA GLY A 149 -9.13 -3.56 2.74
C GLY A 149 -9.27 -2.79 1.45
N ASP A 150 -9.86 -1.63 1.52
CA ASP A 150 -9.93 -0.68 0.41
C ASP A 150 -8.73 0.27 0.45
N PRO A 151 -7.77 0.18 -0.49
CA PRO A 151 -6.56 0.99 -0.43
C PRO A 151 -6.80 2.49 -0.53
N ALA A 152 -7.82 2.91 -1.29
CA ALA A 152 -8.17 4.32 -1.41
C ALA A 152 -8.75 4.84 -0.09
N ASN A 153 -9.71 4.13 0.48
CA ASN A 153 -10.32 4.50 1.75
C ASN A 153 -9.32 4.47 2.92
N ILE A 154 -8.39 3.50 2.95
CA ILE A 154 -7.30 3.48 3.93
C ILE A 154 -6.47 4.77 3.85
N ALA A 155 -6.06 5.19 2.65
CA ALA A 155 -5.29 6.42 2.49
C ALA A 155 -6.12 7.67 2.86
N LEU A 156 -7.40 7.70 2.52
CA LEU A 156 -8.31 8.80 2.89
C LEU A 156 -8.53 8.87 4.42
N ALA A 157 -8.64 7.73 5.09
CA ALA A 157 -8.74 7.66 6.54
C ALA A 157 -7.46 8.21 7.22
N LEU A 158 -6.27 7.80 6.74
CA LEU A 158 -4.98 8.33 7.21
C LEU A 158 -4.88 9.84 6.97
N ALA A 159 -5.27 10.32 5.78
CA ALA A 159 -5.28 11.75 5.47
C ALA A 159 -6.23 12.54 6.38
N LYS A 160 -7.41 11.97 6.69
CA LYS A 160 -8.36 12.59 7.62
C LYS A 160 -7.78 12.67 9.03
N GLY A 161 -7.17 11.60 9.53
CA GLY A 161 -6.50 11.58 10.82
C GLY A 161 -5.38 12.63 10.89
N ALA A 162 -4.55 12.74 9.84
CA ALA A 162 -3.53 13.78 9.76
C ALA A 162 -4.12 15.20 9.80
N ARG A 163 -5.22 15.45 9.08
CA ARG A 163 -5.93 16.76 9.09
C ARG A 163 -6.52 17.09 10.46
N GLN A 164 -7.04 16.13 11.18
CA GLN A 164 -7.56 16.31 12.55
C GLN A 164 -6.48 16.79 13.51
N GLU A 165 -5.24 16.37 13.31
CA GLU A 165 -4.06 16.77 14.07
C GLU A 165 -3.37 18.04 13.48
N GLY A 166 -3.96 18.70 12.49
CA GLY A 166 -3.51 19.98 11.96
C GLY A 166 -2.66 19.93 10.69
N ALA A 167 -2.33 18.77 10.14
CA ALA A 167 -1.62 18.69 8.86
C ALA A 167 -2.43 19.33 7.73
N LYS A 168 -1.75 20.10 6.86
CA LYS A 168 -2.34 20.73 5.69
C LYS A 168 -2.10 19.86 4.45
N ILE A 169 -3.16 19.42 3.81
CA ILE A 169 -3.11 18.55 2.63
C ILE A 169 -3.73 19.31 1.46
N TYR A 170 -2.92 19.60 0.45
CA TYR A 170 -3.30 20.33 -0.75
C TYR A 170 -3.33 19.38 -1.96
N GLU A 171 -4.50 19.28 -2.57
CA GLU A 171 -4.74 18.50 -3.79
C GLU A 171 -4.74 19.44 -5.02
N GLY A 172 -4.36 18.91 -6.19
CA GLY A 172 -4.18 19.72 -7.40
C GLY A 172 -2.95 20.62 -7.35
N VAL A 173 -1.94 20.26 -6.53
CA VAL A 173 -0.72 21.06 -6.32
C VAL A 173 0.51 20.20 -6.62
N THR A 174 1.25 20.59 -7.63
CA THR A 174 2.45 19.89 -8.11
C THR A 174 3.70 20.57 -7.57
N ALA A 175 4.58 19.81 -6.92
CA ALA A 175 5.93 20.26 -6.61
C ALA A 175 6.74 20.32 -7.93
N THR A 176 7.25 21.51 -8.28
CA THR A 176 7.95 21.76 -9.55
C THR A 176 9.45 21.89 -9.38
N LYS A 177 9.91 22.33 -8.21
CA LYS A 177 11.33 22.49 -7.90
C LYS A 177 11.58 22.37 -6.42
N ILE A 178 12.73 21.82 -6.07
CA ILE A 178 13.20 21.77 -4.69
C ILE A 178 14.44 22.66 -4.58
N PHE A 179 14.46 23.50 -3.53
CA PHE A 179 15.59 24.37 -3.25
C PHE A 179 16.46 23.76 -2.15
N LYS A 180 17.78 23.89 -2.31
CA LYS A 180 18.75 23.53 -1.30
C LYS A 180 19.82 24.63 -1.17
N ASN A 181 20.36 24.75 0.04
CA ASN A 181 21.56 25.53 0.30
C ASN A 181 22.58 24.55 0.88
N GLN A 182 23.71 24.40 0.20
CA GLN A 182 24.68 23.34 0.48
C GLN A 182 23.99 21.96 0.48
N ASN A 183 23.98 21.24 1.59
CA ASN A 183 23.38 19.91 1.74
C ASN A 183 22.02 19.92 2.48
N LYS A 184 21.41 21.09 2.70
CA LYS A 184 20.12 21.21 3.38
C LYS A 184 19.05 21.72 2.42
N VAL A 185 17.89 21.09 2.43
CA VAL A 185 16.72 21.62 1.71
C VAL A 185 16.25 22.91 2.38
N THR A 186 15.73 23.84 1.58
CA THR A 186 15.27 25.15 2.07
C THR A 186 13.86 25.50 1.59
N GLY A 187 13.26 24.66 0.74
CA GLY A 187 11.89 24.86 0.30
C GLY A 187 11.53 24.13 -0.97
N VAL A 188 10.25 24.20 -1.30
CA VAL A 188 9.63 23.62 -2.49
C VAL A 188 8.86 24.70 -3.24
N GLU A 189 9.07 24.76 -4.56
CA GLU A 189 8.21 25.52 -5.47
C GLU A 189 7.06 24.63 -5.91
N TRP A 190 5.89 25.20 -6.01
CA TRP A 190 4.69 24.51 -6.43
C TRP A 190 3.92 25.29 -7.49
N THR A 191 3.13 24.56 -8.28
CA THR A 191 2.13 25.11 -9.20
C THR A 191 0.82 24.36 -9.00
N ASN A 192 -0.31 25.06 -8.95
CA ASN A 192 -1.62 24.43 -8.86
C ASN A 192 -2.28 24.29 -10.24
N ARG A 193 -3.43 23.61 -10.28
CA ARG A 193 -4.21 23.37 -11.50
C ARG A 193 -4.75 24.63 -12.17
N HIS A 194 -4.72 25.79 -11.50
CA HIS A 194 -5.16 27.09 -12.02
C HIS A 194 -4.00 27.93 -12.56
N GLY A 195 -2.78 27.38 -12.55
CA GLY A 195 -1.57 28.07 -13.01
C GLY A 195 -0.96 29.01 -11.96
N GLU A 196 -1.54 29.06 -10.76
CA GLU A 196 -0.92 29.82 -9.67
C GLU A 196 0.30 29.05 -9.16
N SER A 197 1.35 29.77 -8.83
CA SER A 197 2.60 29.22 -8.31
C SER A 197 3.04 29.96 -7.05
N GLY A 198 3.84 29.27 -6.26
CA GLY A 198 4.39 29.84 -5.04
C GLY A 198 5.51 28.97 -4.48
N ARG A 199 6.01 29.38 -3.33
CA ARG A 199 7.08 28.66 -2.62
C ARG A 199 6.68 28.41 -1.19
N ILE A 200 7.00 27.20 -0.69
CA ILE A 200 6.94 26.86 0.73
C ILE A 200 8.37 26.71 1.22
N SER A 201 8.77 27.54 2.18
CA SER A 201 10.04 27.34 2.91
C SER A 201 9.89 26.16 3.86
N CYS A 202 10.85 25.22 3.88
CA CYS A 202 10.76 24.06 4.76
C CYS A 202 12.16 23.57 5.19
N GLU A 203 12.17 22.84 6.29
CA GLU A 203 13.40 22.23 6.86
C GLU A 203 13.61 20.82 6.32
N GLU A 204 12.51 20.08 6.05
CA GLU A 204 12.53 18.69 5.64
C GLU A 204 11.60 18.45 4.43
N ILE A 205 11.98 17.47 3.60
CA ILE A 205 11.15 17.00 2.49
C ILE A 205 11.09 15.48 2.53
N VAL A 206 9.87 14.93 2.44
CA VAL A 206 9.66 13.50 2.32
C VAL A 206 9.15 13.18 0.93
N ASN A 207 9.93 12.40 0.18
CA ASN A 207 9.55 11.96 -1.15
C ASN A 207 8.68 10.71 -1.08
N CYS A 208 7.36 10.89 -1.23
CA CYS A 208 6.35 9.84 -1.27
C CYS A 208 5.68 9.73 -2.65
N ALA A 209 6.37 10.16 -3.71
CA ALA A 209 5.82 10.28 -5.06
C ALA A 209 5.68 8.94 -5.82
N GLY A 210 5.72 7.79 -5.13
CA GLY A 210 5.50 6.47 -5.73
C GLY A 210 6.42 6.22 -6.93
N MET A 211 5.88 5.77 -8.06
CA MET A 211 6.64 5.52 -9.29
C MET A 211 7.34 6.78 -9.85
N TRP A 212 6.93 7.98 -9.45
CA TRP A 212 7.56 9.25 -9.83
C TRP A 212 8.65 9.73 -8.85
N GLY A 213 8.93 8.94 -7.80
CA GLY A 213 9.95 9.28 -6.78
C GLY A 213 11.33 9.56 -7.37
N HIS A 214 11.71 8.87 -8.45
CA HIS A 214 12.95 9.13 -9.20
C HIS A 214 12.98 10.57 -9.77
N SER A 215 11.86 11.06 -10.34
CA SER A 215 11.77 12.42 -10.89
C SER A 215 11.88 13.49 -9.81
N VAL A 216 11.29 13.25 -8.64
CA VAL A 216 11.44 14.12 -7.46
C VAL A 216 12.89 14.13 -6.97
N GLY A 217 13.56 12.96 -6.91
CA GLY A 217 14.98 12.88 -6.55
C GLY A 217 15.87 13.69 -7.50
N LYS A 218 15.58 13.68 -8.80
CA LYS A 218 16.32 14.47 -9.81
C LYS A 218 16.27 15.98 -9.55
N MET A 219 15.21 16.51 -8.95
CA MET A 219 15.13 17.94 -8.59
C MET A 219 16.24 18.36 -7.62
N LEU A 220 16.79 17.40 -6.86
CA LEU A 220 17.92 17.60 -5.93
C LEU A 220 19.26 17.10 -6.49
N GLY A 221 19.29 16.52 -7.68
CA GLY A 221 20.45 15.83 -8.21
C GLY A 221 20.74 14.49 -7.50
N THR A 222 19.73 13.92 -6.81
CA THR A 222 19.84 12.63 -6.10
C THR A 222 19.28 11.52 -6.98
N ASN A 223 20.06 10.45 -7.15
CA ASN A 223 19.59 9.26 -7.85
C ASN A 223 18.77 8.38 -6.89
N ILE A 224 17.49 8.19 -7.19
CA ILE A 224 16.62 7.22 -6.52
C ILE A 224 16.55 5.99 -7.43
N PRO A 225 17.10 4.84 -7.04
CA PRO A 225 17.15 3.63 -7.88
C PRO A 225 15.79 2.95 -7.90
N LEU A 226 14.82 3.60 -8.53
CA LEU A 226 13.44 3.15 -8.65
C LEU A 226 13.08 2.99 -10.12
N HIS A 227 12.51 1.83 -10.47
CA HIS A 227 11.97 1.55 -11.79
C HIS A 227 10.56 1.00 -11.68
N ALA A 228 9.62 1.56 -12.43
CA ALA A 228 8.25 1.09 -12.47
C ALA A 228 8.10 -0.08 -13.45
N CYS A 229 7.27 -1.05 -13.11
CA CYS A 229 6.91 -2.17 -13.98
C CYS A 229 5.39 -2.28 -14.09
N GLU A 230 4.92 -2.83 -15.22
CA GLU A 230 3.53 -3.14 -15.44
C GLU A 230 3.15 -4.40 -14.64
N HIS A 231 2.06 -4.33 -13.90
CA HIS A 231 1.38 -5.46 -13.27
C HIS A 231 -0.11 -5.33 -13.48
N PHE A 232 -0.79 -6.45 -13.69
CA PHE A 232 -2.19 -6.47 -14.03
C PHE A 232 -3.00 -7.32 -13.06
N TYR A 233 -4.25 -6.96 -12.89
CA TYR A 233 -5.29 -7.82 -12.37
C TYR A 233 -6.56 -7.65 -13.20
N ILE A 234 -7.41 -8.65 -13.14
CA ILE A 234 -8.76 -8.59 -13.71
C ILE A 234 -9.78 -8.71 -12.58
N VAL A 235 -10.97 -8.16 -12.82
CA VAL A 235 -12.13 -8.32 -11.95
C VAL A 235 -13.21 -8.97 -12.80
N THR A 236 -13.78 -10.07 -12.31
CA THR A 236 -14.83 -10.80 -13.04
C THR A 236 -16.16 -10.04 -13.00
N GLU A 237 -17.11 -10.48 -13.80
CA GLU A 237 -18.52 -10.21 -13.53
C GLU A 237 -18.94 -10.81 -12.17
N PRO A 238 -20.07 -10.39 -11.59
CA PRO A 238 -20.59 -10.99 -10.37
C PRO A 238 -20.74 -12.52 -10.50
N ILE A 239 -20.27 -13.23 -9.49
CA ILE A 239 -20.36 -14.68 -9.40
C ILE A 239 -21.43 -15.01 -8.36
N ALA A 240 -22.45 -15.77 -8.76
CA ALA A 240 -23.50 -16.18 -7.84
C ALA A 240 -22.91 -16.95 -6.64
N GLU A 241 -23.43 -16.67 -5.46
CA GLU A 241 -23.04 -17.31 -4.20
C GLU A 241 -21.56 -17.08 -3.79
N LEU A 242 -20.86 -16.14 -4.44
CA LEU A 242 -19.54 -15.74 -3.99
C LEU A 242 -19.69 -14.96 -2.67
N THR A 243 -19.37 -15.63 -1.58
CA THR A 243 -19.41 -15.06 -0.24
C THR A 243 -18.04 -14.51 0.17
N GLN A 244 -17.97 -13.94 1.34
CA GLN A 244 -16.73 -13.49 1.92
C GLN A 244 -15.71 -14.64 2.07
N LEU A 245 -14.63 -14.60 1.30
CA LEU A 245 -13.58 -15.60 1.25
C LEU A 245 -12.27 -15.06 1.86
N PRO A 246 -11.42 -15.94 2.40
CA PRO A 246 -10.03 -15.59 2.67
C PRO A 246 -9.31 -15.12 1.40
N VAL A 247 -8.31 -14.28 1.54
CA VAL A 247 -7.39 -14.01 0.43
C VAL A 247 -6.66 -15.29 0.07
N LEU A 248 -6.63 -15.67 -1.19
CA LEU A 248 -5.92 -16.86 -1.68
C LEU A 248 -4.66 -16.44 -2.44
N ARG A 249 -3.55 -17.11 -2.14
CA ARG A 249 -2.28 -16.98 -2.87
C ARG A 249 -1.84 -18.34 -3.39
N VAL A 250 -1.40 -18.34 -4.65
CA VAL A 250 -0.83 -19.50 -5.33
C VAL A 250 0.59 -19.14 -5.79
N PRO A 251 1.60 -19.23 -4.90
CA PRO A 251 2.96 -18.77 -5.21
C PRO A 251 3.58 -19.45 -6.41
N ASP A 252 3.28 -20.75 -6.63
CA ASP A 252 3.78 -21.53 -7.78
C ASP A 252 3.28 -21.01 -9.13
N GLU A 253 2.15 -20.30 -9.14
CA GLU A 253 1.56 -19.66 -10.32
C GLU A 253 1.71 -18.13 -10.31
N CYS A 254 2.43 -17.59 -9.32
CA CYS A 254 2.58 -16.14 -9.09
C CYS A 254 1.23 -15.42 -8.96
N ALA A 255 0.15 -16.11 -8.61
CA ALA A 255 -1.21 -15.61 -8.62
C ALA A 255 -1.77 -15.34 -7.22
N TYR A 256 -2.71 -14.41 -7.16
CA TYR A 256 -3.52 -14.16 -5.98
C TYR A 256 -4.98 -13.88 -6.35
N TYR A 257 -5.87 -14.20 -5.42
CA TYR A 257 -7.31 -14.06 -5.60
C TYR A 257 -7.91 -13.37 -4.37
N LYS A 258 -8.84 -12.46 -4.63
CA LYS A 258 -9.57 -11.73 -3.61
C LYS A 258 -11.05 -11.64 -4.01
N GLU A 259 -11.95 -11.97 -3.09
CA GLU A 259 -13.36 -11.63 -3.25
C GLU A 259 -13.51 -10.11 -3.09
N ASP A 260 -14.29 -9.48 -3.96
CA ASP A 260 -14.54 -8.05 -3.96
C ASP A 260 -15.97 -7.74 -4.40
N ALA A 261 -16.84 -7.54 -3.42
CA ALA A 261 -18.27 -7.22 -3.66
C ALA A 261 -18.99 -8.22 -4.59
N GLY A 262 -18.82 -9.51 -4.33
CA GLY A 262 -19.43 -10.60 -5.12
C GLY A 262 -18.74 -10.89 -6.45
N LYS A 263 -17.57 -10.29 -6.68
CA LYS A 263 -16.72 -10.50 -7.84
C LYS A 263 -15.40 -11.12 -7.41
N MET A 264 -14.70 -11.76 -8.33
CA MET A 264 -13.33 -12.25 -8.07
C MET A 264 -12.32 -11.31 -8.72
N LEU A 265 -11.43 -10.75 -7.91
CA LEU A 265 -10.22 -10.10 -8.37
C LEU A 265 -9.13 -11.15 -8.46
N LEU A 266 -8.57 -11.33 -9.66
CA LEU A 266 -7.44 -12.21 -9.95
C LEU A 266 -6.27 -11.35 -10.43
N GLY A 267 -5.15 -11.41 -9.73
CA GLY A 267 -3.91 -10.74 -10.11
C GLY A 267 -2.73 -11.69 -10.16
N ALA A 268 -1.70 -11.27 -10.87
CA ALA A 268 -0.46 -12.00 -10.97
C ALA A 268 0.76 -11.08 -10.79
N PHE A 269 1.85 -11.68 -10.30
CA PHE A 269 3.17 -11.05 -10.26
C PHE A 269 4.05 -11.73 -11.29
N GLU A 270 3.98 -11.28 -12.53
CA GLU A 270 4.73 -11.84 -13.64
C GLU A 270 6.25 -11.81 -13.33
N PRO A 271 6.96 -12.95 -13.41
CA PRO A 271 8.40 -13.00 -13.14
C PRO A 271 9.23 -12.06 -14.04
N ASN A 272 8.76 -11.85 -15.28
CA ASN A 272 9.35 -10.96 -16.26
C ASN A 272 8.46 -9.74 -16.52
N ALA A 273 8.15 -9.00 -15.45
CA ALA A 273 7.32 -7.80 -15.55
C ALA A 273 7.90 -6.79 -16.54
N LYS A 274 7.05 -6.28 -17.43
CA LYS A 274 7.46 -5.34 -18.47
C LYS A 274 7.82 -3.99 -17.83
N PRO A 275 9.00 -3.43 -18.09
CA PRO A 275 9.36 -2.11 -17.62
C PRO A 275 8.39 -1.05 -18.13
N TRP A 276 7.88 -0.22 -17.23
CA TRP A 276 7.08 0.94 -17.60
C TRP A 276 7.98 2.14 -17.88
N GLY A 277 7.82 2.74 -19.07
CA GLY A 277 8.59 3.91 -19.45
C GLY A 277 8.25 5.13 -18.61
N VAL A 278 8.92 5.30 -17.48
CA VAL A 278 8.73 6.42 -16.53
C VAL A 278 8.89 7.79 -17.20
N TRP A 279 9.51 7.84 -18.36
CA TRP A 279 9.72 9.03 -19.16
C TRP A 279 8.44 9.57 -19.83
N ASN A 280 7.39 8.75 -19.97
CA ASN A 280 6.12 9.10 -20.61
C ASN A 280 4.94 9.20 -19.60
N THR A 281 5.19 9.22 -18.30
CA THR A 281 4.17 9.22 -17.25
C THR A 281 3.45 10.57 -17.04
N GLN A 282 3.42 11.43 -18.03
CA GLN A 282 2.55 12.62 -18.00
C GLN A 282 1.05 12.31 -18.21
N ARG A 283 0.67 11.03 -18.43
CA ARG A 283 -0.69 10.62 -18.83
C ARG A 283 -1.51 9.88 -17.76
N PHE A 284 -1.11 9.96 -16.49
CA PHE A 284 -1.99 9.47 -15.40
C PHE A 284 -2.30 10.57 -14.41
#